data_b14c8971a5bb9234cd1f67a1d835a104
#
_entry.id   b14c8971a5bb9234cd1f67a1d835a104
#
_cell.length_a   1.000
_cell.length_b   1.000
_cell.length_c   1.000
_cell.angle_alpha   90.00
_cell.angle_beta   90.00
_cell.angle_gamma   90.00
#
_symmetry.space_group_name_H-M   'P 1'
#
loop_
_entity.id
_entity.type
_entity.pdbx_description
1 polymer ?
#
loop_
_entity_poly.entity_id
_entity_poly.type
_entity_poly.pdbx_seq_one_letter_code
_entity_poly.pdbx_strand_id
1 'polypeptide(L)'
;MKMLSKKTLAAMIAGTFIIAGAASPYIAQAVEAQESPSAYHQKQGQMKMSPEEAAKRISETFGVEQSTILAYQNNGMSLKDIRKAAFLAKASGKSMEDVVSKKTADNTWKDVCQTLGITKEQMKAARQDIAANHLNKKTGIDKETALDLLHQGYHPRDIGMAKELSKNTNQPINDVLSLKKINNTWSDVAGTLGVDKDTFKKDLKEMGYAPHHRGPHHEMGQSRI
;
A
#
# COMPACT_ATOMS: atom_id res chain seq x y z
N MET A 1 -37.12 -40.29 20.43
CA MET A 1 -36.41 -39.01 20.35
C MET A 1 -35.54 -39.03 19.10
N LYS A 2 -35.94 -38.32 18.04
CA LYS A 2 -35.23 -38.26 16.75
C LYS A 2 -34.47 -36.96 16.69
N MET A 3 -33.12 -37.04 16.60
CA MET A 3 -32.27 -35.86 16.37
C MET A 3 -32.36 -35.45 14.91
N LEU A 4 -32.81 -34.24 14.67
CA LEU A 4 -32.75 -33.61 13.34
C LEU A 4 -31.36 -32.99 13.11
N SER A 5 -30.67 -33.53 12.12
CA SER A 5 -29.43 -32.96 11.58
C SER A 5 -29.74 -31.67 10.81
N LYS A 6 -29.15 -30.55 11.23
CA LYS A 6 -29.20 -29.27 10.48
C LYS A 6 -28.14 -29.31 9.38
N LYS A 7 -28.56 -29.59 8.16
CA LYS A 7 -27.73 -29.37 6.96
C LYS A 7 -27.79 -27.89 6.61
N THR A 8 -26.67 -27.18 6.79
CA THR A 8 -26.50 -25.83 6.31
C THR A 8 -26.29 -25.87 4.77
N LEU A 9 -27.26 -25.32 4.08
CA LEU A 9 -27.23 -25.15 2.63
C LEU A 9 -26.37 -23.91 2.33
N ALA A 10 -25.17 -24.10 1.78
CA ALA A 10 -24.38 -23.03 1.20
C ALA A 10 -24.97 -22.69 -0.16
N ALA A 11 -25.70 -21.57 -0.24
CA ALA A 11 -26.17 -21.02 -1.51
C ALA A 11 -24.98 -20.31 -2.20
N MET A 12 -24.41 -20.93 -3.22
CA MET A 12 -23.57 -20.27 -4.19
C MET A 12 -24.45 -19.36 -5.05
N ILE A 13 -24.37 -18.06 -4.83
CA ILE A 13 -24.92 -17.08 -5.76
C ILE A 13 -23.87 -16.86 -6.84
N ALA A 14 -23.99 -17.59 -7.94
CA ALA A 14 -23.33 -17.26 -9.18
C ALA A 14 -24.06 -16.04 -9.78
N GLY A 15 -23.63 -14.86 -9.38
CA GLY A 15 -24.11 -13.60 -9.97
C GLY A 15 -23.48 -13.42 -11.34
N THR A 16 -24.20 -13.77 -12.40
CA THR A 16 -23.91 -13.31 -13.74
C THR A 16 -24.14 -11.81 -13.81
N PHE A 17 -23.05 -11.04 -13.75
CA PHE A 17 -23.13 -9.60 -14.00
C PHE A 17 -23.38 -9.35 -15.47
N ILE A 18 -24.63 -9.09 -15.83
CA ILE A 18 -24.99 -8.43 -17.08
C ILE A 18 -24.63 -6.95 -16.86
N ILE A 19 -23.54 -6.49 -17.47
CA ILE A 19 -23.22 -5.07 -17.54
C ILE A 19 -24.24 -4.44 -18.52
N ALA A 20 -25.42 -4.05 -18.00
CA ALA A 20 -26.30 -3.15 -18.70
C ALA A 20 -25.62 -1.79 -18.72
N GLY A 21 -25.25 -1.31 -19.92
CA GLY A 21 -24.50 -0.09 -20.15
C GLY A 21 -25.15 1.14 -19.52
N ALA A 22 -24.60 1.56 -18.39
CA ALA A 22 -24.64 2.96 -18.02
C ALA A 22 -23.32 3.55 -18.50
N ALA A 23 -23.34 4.30 -19.60
CA ALA A 23 -22.19 5.01 -20.12
C ALA A 23 -21.66 5.94 -19.04
N SER A 24 -20.58 5.52 -18.39
CA SER A 24 -19.84 6.39 -17.48
C SER A 24 -19.31 7.56 -18.33
N PRO A 25 -19.51 8.82 -17.93
CA PRO A 25 -19.03 9.99 -18.68
C PRO A 25 -17.50 10.04 -18.85
N TYR A 26 -16.81 9.07 -18.28
CA TYR A 26 -15.35 8.94 -18.37
C TYR A 26 -14.85 8.40 -19.71
N ILE A 27 -15.74 7.85 -20.59
CA ILE A 27 -15.34 7.17 -21.83
C ILE A 27 -15.33 8.12 -23.05
N ALA A 28 -15.89 9.33 -22.95
CA ALA A 28 -16.12 10.19 -24.10
C ALA A 28 -15.01 11.18 -24.46
N GLN A 29 -13.87 11.23 -23.75
CA GLN A 29 -12.81 12.21 -24.01
C GLN A 29 -11.42 11.65 -24.33
N ALA A 30 -11.33 10.41 -24.79
CA ALA A 30 -10.04 9.81 -25.18
C ALA A 30 -9.74 9.86 -26.71
N VAL A 31 -10.43 10.67 -27.49
CA VAL A 31 -10.16 10.84 -28.91
C VAL A 31 -10.06 12.34 -29.21
N GLU A 32 -8.90 12.88 -29.06
CA GLU A 32 -8.23 13.98 -29.75
C GLU A 32 -7.20 14.64 -28.81
N ALA A 33 -5.99 14.15 -28.84
CA ALA A 33 -4.82 14.92 -28.43
C ALA A 33 -3.73 14.73 -29.46
N GLN A 34 -3.58 15.78 -30.28
CA GLN A 34 -2.51 15.98 -31.22
C GLN A 34 -1.13 15.70 -30.62
N GLU A 35 -0.34 15.00 -31.43
CA GLU A 35 1.09 14.81 -31.22
C GLU A 35 1.80 16.17 -31.09
N SER A 36 2.54 16.33 -29.99
CA SER A 36 3.64 17.28 -29.91
C SER A 36 4.88 16.55 -29.42
N PRO A 37 5.97 16.57 -30.20
CA PRO A 37 7.20 15.86 -29.82
C PRO A 37 7.96 16.70 -28.81
N SER A 38 7.85 16.39 -27.55
CA SER A 38 8.76 16.89 -26.49
C SER A 38 9.66 15.75 -26.04
N ALA A 39 10.81 15.66 -26.71
CA ALA A 39 11.92 14.81 -26.33
C ALA A 39 12.57 15.38 -25.06
N TYR A 40 12.20 14.86 -23.88
CA TYR A 40 12.98 15.05 -22.66
C TYR A 40 13.13 13.74 -21.88
N HIS A 41 14.34 13.21 -21.93
CA HIS A 41 14.98 12.25 -21.04
C HIS A 41 14.19 10.98 -20.71
N GLN A 42 14.31 10.02 -21.58
CA GLN A 42 14.14 8.60 -21.29
C GLN A 42 15.16 8.18 -20.22
N LYS A 43 14.77 8.24 -18.94
CA LYS A 43 15.49 7.53 -17.88
C LYS A 43 15.35 6.04 -18.15
N GLN A 44 16.43 5.44 -18.63
CA GLN A 44 16.61 4.00 -18.76
C GLN A 44 16.29 3.30 -17.44
N GLY A 45 15.50 2.21 -17.49
CA GLY A 45 15.58 1.14 -16.50
C GLY A 45 14.44 0.97 -15.52
N GLN A 46 13.23 1.51 -15.73
CA GLN A 46 12.07 0.99 -15.01
C GLN A 46 11.38 -0.05 -15.90
N MET A 47 11.53 -1.34 -15.57
CA MET A 47 10.64 -2.36 -16.09
C MET A 47 9.20 -1.92 -15.80
N LYS A 48 8.46 -1.57 -16.85
CA LYS A 48 7.05 -1.23 -16.71
C LYS A 48 6.33 -2.49 -16.24
N MET A 49 5.78 -2.44 -15.04
CA MET A 49 4.97 -3.51 -14.48
C MET A 49 3.82 -3.82 -15.44
N SER A 50 3.55 -5.11 -15.70
CA SER A 50 2.42 -5.49 -16.54
C SER A 50 1.08 -5.09 -15.91
N PRO A 51 0.02 -4.88 -16.70
CA PRO A 51 -1.32 -4.61 -16.18
C PRO A 51 -1.78 -5.64 -15.15
N GLU A 52 -1.52 -6.92 -15.43
CA GLU A 52 -1.89 -8.05 -14.57
C GLU A 52 -1.13 -8.02 -13.24
N GLU A 53 0.17 -7.74 -13.29
CA GLU A 53 0.99 -7.62 -12.09
C GLU A 53 0.56 -6.41 -11.25
N ALA A 54 0.23 -5.30 -11.89
CA ALA A 54 -0.31 -4.12 -11.21
C ALA A 54 -1.66 -4.41 -10.56
N ALA A 55 -2.55 -5.10 -11.28
CA ALA A 55 -3.86 -5.51 -10.78
C ALA A 55 -3.73 -6.48 -9.59
N LYS A 56 -2.84 -7.45 -9.68
CA LYS A 56 -2.54 -8.38 -8.58
C LYS A 56 -2.09 -7.63 -7.31
N ARG A 57 -1.14 -6.71 -7.44
CA ARG A 57 -0.64 -5.92 -6.29
C ARG A 57 -1.73 -5.05 -5.66
N ILE A 58 -2.60 -4.45 -6.47
CA ILE A 58 -3.73 -3.65 -5.97
C ILE A 58 -4.72 -4.56 -5.25
N SER A 59 -5.08 -5.70 -5.86
CA SER A 59 -5.95 -6.71 -5.26
C SER A 59 -5.44 -7.17 -3.90
N GLU A 60 -4.18 -7.58 -3.82
CA GLU A 60 -3.54 -8.02 -2.58
C GLU A 60 -3.46 -6.94 -1.50
N THR A 61 -3.33 -5.67 -1.90
CA THR A 61 -3.20 -4.55 -0.98
C THR A 61 -4.54 -4.10 -0.42
N PHE A 62 -5.56 -4.04 -1.26
CA PHE A 62 -6.83 -3.42 -0.91
C PHE A 62 -7.98 -4.41 -0.74
N GLY A 63 -7.81 -5.67 -1.17
CA GLY A 63 -8.85 -6.70 -1.10
C GLY A 63 -9.92 -6.56 -2.18
N VAL A 64 -9.60 -5.92 -3.31
CA VAL A 64 -10.49 -5.80 -4.46
C VAL A 64 -10.18 -6.94 -5.44
N GLU A 65 -11.20 -7.51 -6.06
CA GLU A 65 -11.03 -8.57 -7.05
C GLU A 65 -10.15 -8.12 -8.23
N GLN A 66 -9.17 -8.95 -8.61
CA GLN A 66 -8.22 -8.62 -9.69
C GLN A 66 -8.92 -8.37 -11.02
N SER A 67 -9.98 -9.13 -11.32
CA SER A 67 -10.82 -8.96 -12.52
C SER A 67 -11.47 -7.58 -12.58
N THR A 68 -11.95 -7.07 -11.44
CA THR A 68 -12.52 -5.71 -11.33
C THR A 68 -11.47 -4.65 -11.65
N ILE A 69 -10.27 -4.81 -11.13
CA ILE A 69 -9.16 -3.88 -11.38
C ILE A 69 -8.78 -3.87 -12.86
N LEU A 70 -8.64 -5.06 -13.48
CA LEU A 70 -8.36 -5.20 -14.91
C LEU A 70 -9.47 -4.59 -15.77
N ALA A 71 -10.74 -4.75 -15.40
CA ALA A 71 -11.85 -4.13 -16.11
C ALA A 71 -11.74 -2.59 -16.13
N TYR A 72 -11.40 -1.97 -14.99
CA TYR A 72 -11.18 -0.52 -14.93
C TYR A 72 -9.94 -0.06 -15.72
N GLN A 73 -8.86 -0.86 -15.74
CA GLN A 73 -7.69 -0.58 -16.58
C GLN A 73 -8.03 -0.63 -18.06
N ASN A 74 -8.77 -1.67 -18.51
CA ASN A 74 -9.19 -1.84 -19.90
C ASN A 74 -10.16 -0.74 -20.35
N ASN A 75 -10.92 -0.16 -19.41
CA ASN A 75 -11.78 0.98 -19.63
C ASN A 75 -11.03 2.33 -19.54
N GLY A 76 -9.70 2.33 -19.54
CA GLY A 76 -8.88 3.53 -19.62
C GLY A 76 -8.66 4.27 -18.27
N MET A 77 -9.13 3.73 -17.14
CA MET A 77 -8.86 4.35 -15.83
C MET A 77 -7.38 4.22 -15.48
N SER A 78 -6.77 5.33 -15.05
CA SER A 78 -5.36 5.33 -14.66
C SER A 78 -5.12 4.45 -13.42
N LEU A 79 -3.95 3.78 -13.36
CA LEU A 79 -3.54 3.00 -12.16
C LEU A 79 -3.56 3.85 -10.87
N LYS A 80 -3.28 5.14 -10.99
CA LYS A 80 -3.32 6.08 -9.86
C LYS A 80 -4.74 6.23 -9.34
N ASP A 81 -5.72 6.34 -10.21
CA ASP A 81 -7.13 6.50 -9.83
C ASP A 81 -7.74 5.19 -9.36
N ILE A 82 -7.39 4.07 -9.99
CA ILE A 82 -7.75 2.73 -9.52
C ILE A 82 -7.27 2.49 -8.09
N ARG A 83 -6.01 2.83 -7.77
CA ARG A 83 -5.48 2.71 -6.39
C ARG A 83 -6.23 3.60 -5.40
N LYS A 84 -6.59 4.83 -5.81
CA LYS A 84 -7.39 5.72 -4.95
C LYS A 84 -8.78 5.16 -4.71
N ALA A 85 -9.45 4.70 -5.76
CA ALA A 85 -10.77 4.08 -5.65
C ALA A 85 -10.74 2.84 -4.74
N ALA A 86 -9.77 1.94 -4.94
CA ALA A 86 -9.59 0.75 -4.11
C ALA A 86 -9.30 1.09 -2.64
N PHE A 87 -8.47 2.12 -2.38
CA PHE A 87 -8.23 2.60 -1.03
C PHE A 87 -9.49 3.16 -0.38
N LEU A 88 -10.29 3.95 -1.10
CA LEU A 88 -11.53 4.51 -0.58
C LEU A 88 -12.60 3.43 -0.36
N ALA A 89 -12.68 2.43 -1.23
CA ALA A 89 -13.51 1.25 -1.06
C ALA A 89 -13.16 0.54 0.26
N LYS A 90 -11.88 0.27 0.49
CA LYS A 90 -11.38 -0.32 1.74
C LYS A 90 -11.69 0.55 2.95
N ALA A 91 -11.50 1.87 2.87
CA ALA A 91 -11.73 2.78 3.98
C ALA A 91 -13.20 2.95 4.35
N SER A 92 -14.10 2.89 3.35
CA SER A 92 -15.55 3.06 3.54
C SER A 92 -16.31 1.75 3.77
N GLY A 93 -15.68 0.60 3.48
CA GLY A 93 -16.38 -0.69 3.43
C GLY A 93 -17.35 -0.82 2.25
N LYS A 94 -17.30 0.10 1.28
CA LYS A 94 -18.16 0.09 0.08
C LYS A 94 -17.49 -0.66 -1.05
N SER A 95 -18.25 -1.03 -2.07
CA SER A 95 -17.70 -1.62 -3.29
C SER A 95 -16.85 -0.60 -4.05
N MET A 96 -15.90 -1.08 -4.88
CA MET A 96 -15.13 -0.19 -5.73
C MET A 96 -16.01 0.49 -6.77
N GLU A 97 -17.07 -0.17 -7.23
CA GLU A 97 -18.08 0.36 -8.16
C GLU A 97 -18.81 1.56 -7.54
N ASP A 98 -19.29 1.43 -6.28
CA ASP A 98 -19.93 2.53 -5.56
C ASP A 98 -19.01 3.75 -5.47
N VAL A 99 -17.74 3.53 -5.19
CA VAL A 99 -16.75 4.61 -5.09
C VAL A 99 -16.51 5.27 -6.44
N VAL A 100 -16.30 4.49 -7.49
CA VAL A 100 -16.04 4.99 -8.84
C VAL A 100 -17.24 5.72 -9.41
N SER A 101 -18.48 5.26 -9.12
CA SER A 101 -19.71 5.93 -9.56
C SER A 101 -19.84 7.38 -9.07
N LYS A 102 -19.16 7.74 -7.98
CA LYS A 102 -19.14 9.11 -7.45
C LYS A 102 -18.05 9.99 -8.05
N LYS A 103 -17.12 9.41 -8.83
CA LYS A 103 -16.05 10.16 -9.49
C LYS A 103 -16.50 10.60 -10.89
N THR A 104 -16.50 11.89 -11.12
CA THR A 104 -16.82 12.53 -12.41
C THR A 104 -15.60 13.31 -12.93
N ALA A 105 -15.68 13.86 -14.14
CA ALA A 105 -14.63 14.73 -14.68
C ALA A 105 -14.45 16.00 -13.85
N ASP A 106 -15.54 16.53 -13.27
CA ASP A 106 -15.60 17.83 -12.63
C ASP A 106 -15.28 17.82 -11.14
N ASN A 107 -15.19 16.63 -10.50
CA ASN A 107 -14.91 16.51 -9.08
C ASN A 107 -13.53 15.92 -8.78
N THR A 108 -13.06 16.14 -7.56
CA THR A 108 -11.81 15.59 -7.05
C THR A 108 -12.06 14.33 -6.20
N TRP A 109 -11.02 13.52 -5.97
CA TRP A 109 -11.10 12.41 -5.02
C TRP A 109 -11.41 12.86 -3.57
N LYS A 110 -11.12 14.12 -3.23
CA LYS A 110 -11.51 14.70 -1.95
C LYS A 110 -13.03 14.85 -1.87
N ASP A 111 -13.65 15.30 -2.95
CA ASP A 111 -15.12 15.45 -3.03
C ASP A 111 -15.79 14.09 -2.97
N VAL A 112 -15.23 13.06 -3.62
CA VAL A 112 -15.69 11.68 -3.50
C VAL A 112 -15.64 11.20 -2.03
N CYS A 113 -14.54 11.47 -1.30
CA CYS A 113 -14.45 11.15 0.13
C CYS A 113 -15.57 11.82 0.93
N GLN A 114 -15.84 13.08 0.67
CA GLN A 114 -16.90 13.86 1.35
C GLN A 114 -18.28 13.29 1.03
N THR A 115 -18.57 13.03 -0.25
CA THR A 115 -19.85 12.46 -0.70
C THR A 115 -20.10 11.08 -0.09
N LEU A 116 -19.06 10.27 0.09
CA LEU A 116 -19.15 8.95 0.72
C LEU A 116 -19.16 9.00 2.24
N GLY A 117 -18.97 10.18 2.86
CA GLY A 117 -18.90 10.36 4.29
C GLY A 117 -17.68 9.69 4.93
N ILE A 118 -16.57 9.52 4.20
CA ILE A 118 -15.38 8.85 4.72
C ILE A 118 -14.65 9.76 5.68
N THR A 119 -14.52 9.32 6.93
CA THR A 119 -13.84 10.08 7.98
C THR A 119 -12.32 9.93 7.94
N LYS A 120 -11.62 10.83 8.65
CA LYS A 120 -10.16 10.73 8.81
C LYS A 120 -9.76 9.46 9.56
N GLU A 121 -10.57 9.06 10.53
CA GLU A 121 -10.38 7.86 11.35
C GLU A 121 -10.50 6.59 10.49
N GLN A 122 -11.50 6.51 9.62
CA GLN A 122 -11.64 5.40 8.68
C GLN A 122 -10.46 5.32 7.71
N MET A 123 -10.00 6.46 7.19
CA MET A 123 -8.80 6.51 6.35
C MET A 123 -7.53 6.11 7.12
N LYS A 124 -7.42 6.49 8.40
CA LYS A 124 -6.30 6.09 9.27
C LYS A 124 -6.34 4.58 9.51
N ALA A 125 -7.49 4.03 9.89
CA ALA A 125 -7.66 2.60 10.12
C ALA A 125 -7.32 1.77 8.87
N ALA A 126 -7.80 2.19 7.69
CA ALA A 126 -7.47 1.51 6.43
C ALA A 126 -5.96 1.52 6.13
N ARG A 127 -5.26 2.64 6.39
CA ARG A 127 -3.80 2.71 6.22
C ARG A 127 -3.07 1.79 7.21
N GLN A 128 -3.52 1.74 8.46
CA GLN A 128 -2.94 0.87 9.48
C GLN A 128 -3.15 -0.61 9.14
N ASP A 129 -4.33 -1.00 8.68
CA ASP A 129 -4.59 -2.37 8.24
C ASP A 129 -3.71 -2.77 7.05
N ILE A 130 -3.57 -1.89 6.05
CA ILE A 130 -2.66 -2.12 4.92
C ILE A 130 -1.22 -2.27 5.40
N ALA A 131 -0.77 -1.40 6.31
CA ALA A 131 0.58 -1.44 6.84
C ALA A 131 0.82 -2.72 7.65
N ALA A 132 -0.13 -3.15 8.49
CA ALA A 132 -0.05 -4.38 9.27
C ALA A 132 0.00 -5.63 8.37
N ASN A 133 -0.84 -5.69 7.33
CA ASN A 133 -0.79 -6.76 6.35
C ASN A 133 0.56 -6.81 5.61
N HIS A 134 1.11 -5.65 5.25
CA HIS A 134 2.42 -5.57 4.61
C HIS A 134 3.55 -6.03 5.55
N LEU A 135 3.51 -5.59 6.81
CA LEU A 135 4.48 -6.02 7.83
C LEU A 135 4.39 -7.54 8.07
N ASN A 136 3.19 -8.08 8.21
CA ASN A 136 2.98 -9.53 8.36
C ASN A 136 3.59 -10.31 7.21
N LYS A 137 3.24 -9.95 5.95
CA LYS A 137 3.78 -10.61 4.75
C LYS A 137 5.31 -10.52 4.66
N LYS A 138 5.88 -9.41 5.10
CA LYS A 138 7.29 -9.11 4.91
C LYS A 138 8.18 -9.63 6.04
N THR A 139 7.75 -9.48 7.27
CA THR A 139 8.56 -9.78 8.45
C THR A 139 8.04 -10.99 9.25
N GLY A 140 6.86 -11.50 8.90
CA GLY A 140 6.20 -12.56 9.67
C GLY A 140 5.74 -12.13 11.07
N ILE A 141 5.66 -10.81 11.34
CA ILE A 141 5.01 -10.33 12.57
C ILE A 141 3.52 -10.68 12.51
N ASP A 142 2.95 -11.07 13.64
CA ASP A 142 1.51 -11.27 13.71
C ASP A 142 0.77 -9.97 13.40
N LYS A 143 -0.33 -10.07 12.63
CA LYS A 143 -1.08 -8.90 12.16
C LYS A 143 -1.67 -8.08 13.31
N GLU A 144 -2.21 -8.74 14.34
CA GLU A 144 -2.79 -8.05 15.49
C GLU A 144 -1.71 -7.30 16.27
N THR A 145 -0.59 -7.94 16.51
CA THR A 145 0.60 -7.31 17.12
C THR A 145 1.07 -6.09 16.31
N ALA A 146 1.10 -6.19 14.98
CA ALA A 146 1.45 -5.07 14.12
C ALA A 146 0.45 -3.92 14.21
N LEU A 147 -0.86 -4.23 14.26
CA LEU A 147 -1.92 -3.24 14.43
C LEU A 147 -1.82 -2.53 15.78
N ASP A 148 -1.60 -3.26 16.87
CA ASP A 148 -1.45 -2.69 18.20
C ASP A 148 -0.28 -1.71 18.26
N LEU A 149 0.87 -2.07 17.68
CA LEU A 149 2.03 -1.17 17.61
C LEU A 149 1.76 0.07 16.75
N LEU A 150 1.03 -0.08 15.63
CA LEU A 150 0.60 1.05 14.80
C LEU A 150 -0.40 1.96 15.53
N HIS A 151 -1.28 1.40 16.35
CA HIS A 151 -2.21 2.17 17.19
C HIS A 151 -1.48 2.94 18.30
N GLN A 152 -0.41 2.36 18.88
CA GLN A 152 0.48 3.03 19.82
C GLN A 152 1.30 4.15 19.19
N GLY A 153 1.27 4.28 17.84
CA GLY A 153 1.92 5.36 17.11
C GLY A 153 3.30 5.01 16.56
N TYR A 154 3.76 3.77 16.70
CA TYR A 154 5.00 3.35 16.05
C TYR A 154 4.88 3.42 14.54
N HIS A 155 5.95 3.86 13.88
CA HIS A 155 5.98 3.91 12.42
C HIS A 155 6.17 2.49 11.83
N PRO A 156 5.53 2.14 10.70
CA PRO A 156 5.68 0.80 10.10
C PRO A 156 7.14 0.36 9.88
N ARG A 157 8.00 1.31 9.52
CA ARG A 157 9.43 1.05 9.35
C ARG A 157 10.11 0.61 10.65
N ASP A 158 9.77 1.27 11.76
CA ASP A 158 10.36 0.96 13.05
C ASP A 158 9.89 -0.40 13.56
N ILE A 159 8.61 -0.72 13.37
CA ILE A 159 8.06 -2.04 13.70
C ILE A 159 8.77 -3.13 12.90
N GLY A 160 8.97 -2.91 11.59
CA GLY A 160 9.67 -3.86 10.74
C GLY A 160 11.11 -4.10 11.18
N MET A 161 11.88 -3.03 11.43
CA MET A 161 13.25 -3.13 11.92
C MET A 161 13.34 -3.81 13.28
N ALA A 162 12.46 -3.42 14.20
CA ALA A 162 12.42 -4.06 15.51
C ALA A 162 12.10 -5.57 15.42
N LYS A 163 11.22 -5.96 14.49
CA LYS A 163 10.91 -7.38 14.26
C LYS A 163 12.10 -8.15 13.71
N GLU A 164 12.86 -7.59 12.75
CA GLU A 164 14.06 -8.27 12.25
C GLU A 164 15.14 -8.40 13.35
N LEU A 165 15.41 -7.33 14.11
CA LEU A 165 16.35 -7.40 15.23
C LEU A 165 15.87 -8.35 16.34
N SER A 166 14.56 -8.40 16.61
CA SER A 166 13.94 -9.36 17.53
C SER A 166 14.21 -10.81 17.11
N LYS A 167 14.12 -11.13 15.81
CA LYS A 167 14.46 -12.47 15.29
C LYS A 167 15.94 -12.82 15.50
N ASN A 168 16.83 -11.86 15.24
CA ASN A 168 18.28 -12.09 15.33
C ASN A 168 18.76 -12.25 16.77
N THR A 169 18.06 -11.65 17.72
CA THR A 169 18.48 -11.59 19.12
C THR A 169 17.61 -12.38 20.07
N ASN A 170 16.51 -12.93 19.56
CA ASN A 170 15.48 -13.61 20.33
C ASN A 170 14.89 -12.76 21.48
N GLN A 171 14.95 -11.42 21.35
CA GLN A 171 14.36 -10.50 22.32
C GLN A 171 12.93 -10.11 21.93
N PRO A 172 12.04 -9.80 22.88
CA PRO A 172 10.71 -9.31 22.60
C PRO A 172 10.74 -8.01 21.76
N ILE A 173 9.85 -7.88 20.79
CA ILE A 173 9.80 -6.72 19.89
C ILE A 173 9.65 -5.38 20.63
N ASN A 174 8.89 -5.38 21.74
CA ASN A 174 8.69 -4.18 22.57
C ASN A 174 9.99 -3.72 23.23
N ASP A 175 10.82 -4.66 23.67
CA ASP A 175 12.12 -4.36 24.28
C ASP A 175 13.06 -3.76 23.24
N VAL A 176 13.09 -4.32 22.03
CA VAL A 176 13.85 -3.79 20.91
C VAL A 176 13.36 -2.39 20.51
N LEU A 177 12.04 -2.18 20.42
CA LEU A 177 11.45 -0.85 20.14
C LEU A 177 11.82 0.17 21.23
N SER A 178 11.89 -0.24 22.47
CA SER A 178 12.24 0.63 23.60
C SER A 178 13.66 1.21 23.51
N LEU A 179 14.57 0.51 22.83
CA LEU A 179 15.94 0.96 22.59
C LEU A 179 16.04 2.06 21.54
N LYS A 180 15.06 2.17 20.64
CA LYS A 180 15.04 3.22 19.61
C LYS A 180 14.62 4.55 20.21
N LYS A 181 15.54 5.50 20.22
CA LYS A 181 15.35 6.87 20.72
C LYS A 181 15.48 7.88 19.57
N ILE A 182 15.10 9.13 19.82
CA ILE A 182 15.17 10.20 18.85
C ILE A 182 16.60 10.51 18.37
N ASN A 183 17.57 10.27 19.23
CA ASN A 183 18.99 10.60 19.02
C ASN A 183 19.88 9.42 18.63
N ASN A 184 19.30 8.24 18.39
CA ASN A 184 20.04 7.08 17.91
C ASN A 184 19.47 6.56 16.58
N THR A 185 20.26 5.74 15.88
CA THR A 185 19.87 5.07 14.64
C THR A 185 19.52 3.61 14.91
N TRP A 186 18.88 2.94 13.94
CA TRP A 186 18.67 1.50 14.01
C TRP A 186 20.00 0.71 13.94
N SER A 187 21.06 1.30 13.34
CA SER A 187 22.41 0.72 13.40
C SER A 187 22.98 0.73 14.82
N ASP A 188 22.72 1.79 15.58
CA ASP A 188 23.17 1.86 16.98
C ASP A 188 22.42 0.86 17.85
N VAL A 189 21.11 0.69 17.62
CA VAL A 189 20.29 -0.33 18.30
C VAL A 189 20.80 -1.73 17.97
N ALA A 190 21.09 -2.03 16.70
CA ALA A 190 21.65 -3.30 16.28
C ALA A 190 22.99 -3.60 16.97
N GLY A 191 23.87 -2.59 17.01
CA GLY A 191 25.16 -2.69 17.74
C GLY A 191 24.98 -2.96 19.23
N THR A 192 24.04 -2.28 19.90
CA THR A 192 23.70 -2.49 21.32
C THR A 192 23.21 -3.92 21.57
N LEU A 193 22.48 -4.47 20.61
CA LEU A 193 21.96 -5.84 20.67
C LEU A 193 22.97 -6.91 20.25
N GLY A 194 24.20 -6.52 19.86
CA GLY A 194 25.24 -7.46 19.43
C GLY A 194 25.02 -8.00 17.99
N VAL A 195 24.14 -7.38 17.21
CA VAL A 195 23.93 -7.75 15.81
C VAL A 195 25.05 -7.14 14.95
N ASP A 196 25.79 -7.99 14.24
CA ASP A 196 26.87 -7.56 13.37
C ASP A 196 26.38 -6.74 12.16
N LYS A 197 27.31 -5.96 11.58
CA LYS A 197 26.99 -5.03 10.49
C LYS A 197 26.47 -5.72 9.21
N ASP A 198 26.89 -6.93 8.94
CA ASP A 198 26.52 -7.62 7.69
C ASP A 198 25.14 -8.25 7.84
N THR A 199 24.82 -8.82 8.99
CA THR A 199 23.46 -9.26 9.35
C THR A 199 22.51 -8.06 9.29
N PHE A 200 22.87 -6.92 9.90
CA PHE A 200 22.02 -5.73 9.85
C PHE A 200 21.82 -5.18 8.44
N LYS A 201 22.86 -5.19 7.57
CA LYS A 201 22.70 -4.81 6.16
C LYS A 201 21.78 -5.76 5.40
N LYS A 202 21.84 -7.05 5.71
CA LYS A 202 20.92 -8.06 5.14
C LYS A 202 19.48 -7.74 5.52
N ASP A 203 19.21 -7.47 6.79
CA ASP A 203 17.89 -7.08 7.29
C ASP A 203 17.36 -5.83 6.59
N LEU A 204 18.21 -4.79 6.44
CA LEU A 204 17.87 -3.58 5.70
C LEU A 204 17.47 -3.90 4.25
N LYS A 205 18.20 -4.77 3.58
CA LYS A 205 17.92 -5.18 2.20
C LYS A 205 16.60 -5.97 2.11
N GLU A 206 16.39 -6.90 3.01
CA GLU A 206 15.15 -7.68 3.10
C GLU A 206 13.94 -6.79 3.37
N MET A 207 14.12 -5.76 4.19
CA MET A 207 13.12 -4.72 4.42
C MET A 207 12.94 -3.76 3.23
N GLY A 208 13.75 -3.88 2.17
CA GLY A 208 13.71 -3.00 0.99
C GLY A 208 14.25 -1.60 1.27
N TYR A 209 15.07 -1.46 2.29
CA TYR A 209 15.79 -0.22 2.59
C TYR A 209 17.17 -0.29 1.93
N ALA A 210 17.22 0.01 0.63
CA ALA A 210 18.51 0.23 -0.01
C ALA A 210 19.21 1.43 0.69
N PRO A 211 20.51 1.33 0.98
CA PRO A 211 21.25 2.49 1.42
C PRO A 211 21.11 3.55 0.32
N HIS A 212 20.50 4.68 0.66
CA HIS A 212 20.57 5.84 -0.21
C HIS A 212 22.03 6.24 -0.27
N HIS A 213 22.70 5.97 -1.40
CA HIS A 213 23.93 6.64 -1.72
C HIS A 213 23.60 8.14 -1.77
N ARG A 214 23.88 8.85 -0.68
CA ARG A 214 24.02 10.29 -0.75
C ARG A 214 25.15 10.50 -1.73
N GLY A 215 24.83 10.98 -2.93
CA GLY A 215 25.84 11.45 -3.87
C GLY A 215 26.77 12.41 -3.14
N PRO A 216 28.05 12.51 -3.57
CA PRO A 216 29.00 13.40 -2.94
C PRO A 216 28.36 14.79 -2.85
N HIS A 217 28.33 15.37 -1.66
CA HIS A 217 27.97 16.76 -1.47
C HIS A 217 28.91 17.55 -2.38
N HIS A 218 28.36 18.21 -3.41
CA HIS A 218 29.08 19.28 -4.08
C HIS A 218 29.37 20.33 -3.00
N GLU A 219 30.59 20.35 -2.52
CA GLU A 219 31.14 21.52 -1.85
C GLU A 219 31.01 22.67 -2.85
N MET A 220 30.04 23.55 -2.60
CA MET A 220 30.02 24.83 -3.27
C MET A 220 31.27 25.57 -2.83
N GLY A 221 32.22 25.60 -3.76
CA GLY A 221 33.47 26.32 -3.62
C GLY A 221 33.20 27.76 -3.19
N GLN A 222 33.84 28.14 -2.12
CA GLN A 222 34.01 29.53 -1.74
C GLN A 222 34.71 30.23 -2.88
N SER A 223 34.00 31.02 -3.67
CA SER A 223 34.62 32.03 -4.53
C SER A 223 35.11 33.15 -3.63
N ARG A 224 36.44 33.27 -3.61
CA ARG A 224 37.18 34.42 -3.12
C ARG A 224 36.83 35.66 -3.96
N ILE A 225 36.73 36.72 -3.29
CA ILE A 225 37.13 38.14 -3.42
C ILE A 225 35.97 39.02 -3.08
#